data_6d58cde63cea3667e30547beaa9e51cd
#
_entry.id   6d58cde63cea3667e30547beaa9e51cd
#
_cell.length_a   1.000
_cell.length_b   1.000
_cell.length_c   1.000
_cell.angle_alpha   90.00
_cell.angle_beta   90.00
_cell.angle_gamma   90.00
#
_symmetry.space_group_name_H-M   'P 1'
#
loop_
_entity.id
_entity.type
_entity.pdbx_description
1 polymer ?
#
loop_
_entity_poly.entity_id
_entity_poly.type
_entity_poly.pdbx_seq_one_letter_code
_entity_poly.pdbx_strand_id
1 'polypeptide(L)'
;MLDYKLIEAMAAVLQEGGFDKAARVLCLTQSAVSQRIKQLEEQCGQILLARTTPPQPTPAGRILLKHYLQVRQLEEEVQGQIGGQGQEAATLAIGINADSLATWFGAIIPAFVR
;
A
#
# COMPACT_ATOMS: atom_id res chain seq x y z
N MET A 1 3.15 9.60 -10.84
CA MET A 1 3.18 9.27 -9.43
C MET A 1 2.68 7.85 -9.17
N LEU A 2 3.27 7.18 -8.24
CA LEU A 2 2.86 5.81 -7.98
C LEU A 2 1.55 5.76 -7.22
N ASP A 3 0.74 4.78 -7.56
CA ASP A 3 -0.53 4.58 -6.88
C ASP A 3 -0.32 3.46 -5.86
N TYR A 4 -0.27 3.81 -4.59
CA TYR A 4 0.05 2.83 -3.58
C TYR A 4 -1.03 1.79 -3.33
N LYS A 5 -2.26 2.04 -3.76
CA LYS A 5 -3.28 1.01 -3.67
C LYS A 5 -2.97 -0.11 -4.63
N LEU A 6 -2.42 0.23 -5.79
CA LEU A 6 -2.05 -0.78 -6.77
C LEU A 6 -0.84 -1.56 -6.29
N ILE A 7 0.12 -0.86 -5.67
CA ILE A 7 1.30 -1.53 -5.16
C ILE A 7 0.92 -2.43 -4.00
N GLU A 8 -0.03 -2.01 -3.18
CA GLU A 8 -0.50 -2.82 -2.09
C GLU A 8 -1.08 -4.13 -2.59
N ALA A 9 -1.79 -4.11 -3.70
CA ALA A 9 -2.34 -5.34 -4.28
C ALA A 9 -1.21 -6.30 -4.67
N MET A 10 -0.16 -5.78 -5.30
CA MET A 10 0.97 -6.62 -5.67
C MET A 10 1.66 -7.16 -4.42
N ALA A 11 1.88 -6.31 -3.43
CA ALA A 11 2.54 -6.74 -2.20
C ALA A 11 1.73 -7.82 -1.50
N ALA A 12 0.42 -7.69 -1.47
CA ALA A 12 -0.43 -8.69 -0.83
C ALA A 12 -0.33 -10.03 -1.52
N VAL A 13 -0.32 -10.03 -2.85
CA VAL A 13 -0.20 -11.29 -3.59
C VAL A 13 1.13 -11.97 -3.28
N LEU A 14 2.20 -11.19 -3.22
CA LEU A 14 3.52 -11.77 -2.95
C LEU A 14 3.65 -12.23 -1.52
N GLN A 15 3.10 -11.48 -0.58
CA GLN A 15 3.20 -11.83 0.83
C GLN A 15 2.30 -13.00 1.20
N GLU A 16 1.12 -13.07 0.60
CA GLU A 16 0.19 -14.14 0.90
C GLU A 16 0.43 -15.39 0.07
N GLY A 17 1.21 -15.25 -1.00
CA GLY A 17 1.53 -16.40 -1.82
C GLY A 17 0.48 -16.77 -2.85
N GLY A 18 -0.47 -15.89 -3.09
CA GLY A 18 -1.47 -16.15 -4.11
C GLY A 18 -2.53 -15.09 -4.18
N PHE A 19 -3.26 -15.07 -5.29
CA PHE A 19 -4.28 -14.06 -5.52
C PHE A 19 -5.51 -14.27 -4.64
N ASP A 20 -5.81 -15.51 -4.35
CA ASP A 20 -6.98 -15.85 -3.54
C ASP A 20 -6.84 -15.28 -2.13
N LYS A 21 -5.72 -15.56 -1.48
CA LYS A 21 -5.50 -15.08 -0.12
C LYS A 21 -5.37 -13.57 -0.10
N ALA A 22 -4.71 -13.01 -1.11
CA ALA A 22 -4.56 -11.56 -1.19
C ALA A 22 -5.93 -10.89 -1.29
N ALA A 23 -6.81 -11.46 -2.07
CA ALA A 23 -8.16 -10.92 -2.23
C ALA A 23 -8.89 -10.89 -0.91
N ARG A 24 -8.75 -11.95 -0.12
CA ARG A 24 -9.40 -11.99 1.18
C ARG A 24 -8.85 -10.95 2.13
N VAL A 25 -7.53 -10.81 2.16
CA VAL A 25 -6.90 -9.84 3.03
C VAL A 25 -7.30 -8.42 2.66
N LEU A 26 -7.42 -8.15 1.38
CA LEU A 26 -7.77 -6.81 0.92
C LEU A 26 -9.27 -6.58 0.82
N CYS A 27 -10.07 -7.59 1.10
CA CYS A 27 -11.51 -7.51 0.99
C CYS A 27 -11.93 -7.16 -0.45
N LEU A 28 -11.27 -7.79 -1.40
CA LEU A 28 -11.56 -7.59 -2.81
C LEU A 28 -11.80 -8.94 -3.47
N THR A 29 -12.26 -8.92 -4.71
CA THR A 29 -12.34 -10.14 -5.49
C THR A 29 -10.98 -10.42 -6.11
N GLN A 30 -10.73 -11.66 -6.51
CA GLN A 30 -9.49 -12.00 -7.18
C GLN A 30 -9.35 -11.20 -8.46
N SER A 31 -10.45 -11.01 -9.16
CA SER A 31 -10.45 -10.25 -10.40
C SER A 31 -10.02 -8.81 -10.15
N ALA A 32 -10.49 -8.22 -9.07
CA ALA A 32 -10.12 -6.85 -8.74
C ALA A 32 -8.63 -6.76 -8.41
N VAL A 33 -8.11 -7.72 -7.67
CA VAL A 33 -6.69 -7.75 -7.33
C VAL A 33 -5.87 -7.87 -8.62
N SER A 34 -6.27 -8.77 -9.49
CA SER A 34 -5.55 -8.98 -10.74
C SER A 34 -5.57 -7.73 -11.61
N GLN A 35 -6.69 -7.04 -11.65
CA GLN A 35 -6.81 -5.82 -12.43
C GLN A 35 -5.94 -4.71 -11.87
N ARG A 36 -5.86 -4.61 -10.57
CA ARG A 36 -5.00 -3.59 -9.95
C ARG A 36 -3.54 -3.83 -10.30
N ILE A 37 -3.10 -5.08 -10.26
CA ILE A 37 -1.73 -5.40 -10.60
C ILE A 37 -1.46 -5.13 -12.08
N LYS A 38 -2.42 -5.46 -12.94
CA LYS A 38 -2.26 -5.21 -14.35
C LYS A 38 -2.16 -3.72 -14.62
N GLN A 39 -2.98 -2.94 -13.95
CA GLN A 39 -2.93 -1.50 -14.10
C GLN A 39 -1.59 -0.95 -13.63
N LEU A 40 -1.06 -1.49 -12.54
CA LEU A 40 0.23 -1.08 -12.05
C LEU A 40 1.33 -1.38 -13.07
N GLU A 41 1.27 -2.57 -13.65
CA GLU A 41 2.25 -2.97 -14.67
C GLU A 41 2.18 -2.05 -15.88
N GLU A 42 0.97 -1.64 -16.25
CA GLU A 42 0.80 -0.72 -17.35
C GLU A 42 1.39 0.65 -17.03
N GLN A 43 1.19 1.11 -15.82
CA GLN A 43 1.73 2.40 -15.41
C GLN A 43 3.25 2.39 -15.36
N CYS A 44 3.83 1.28 -14.94
CA CYS A 44 5.27 1.15 -14.85
C CYS A 44 5.92 0.79 -16.17
N GLY A 45 5.12 0.29 -17.09
CA GLY A 45 5.67 -0.14 -18.37
C GLY A 45 6.47 -1.43 -18.29
N GLN A 46 6.30 -2.19 -17.23
CA GLN A 46 7.03 -3.43 -17.06
C GLN A 46 6.20 -4.46 -16.32
N ILE A 47 6.50 -5.71 -16.58
CA ILE A 47 5.87 -6.80 -15.84
C ILE A 47 6.49 -6.83 -14.45
N LEU A 48 5.68 -6.82 -13.44
CA LEU A 48 6.17 -6.77 -12.07
C LEU A 48 5.99 -8.09 -11.33
N LEU A 49 5.10 -8.93 -11.80
CA LEU A 49 4.78 -10.16 -11.12
C LEU A 49 4.77 -11.32 -12.09
N ALA A 50 5.53 -12.36 -11.80
CA ALA A 50 5.48 -13.59 -12.55
C ALA A 50 4.36 -14.44 -11.97
N ARG A 51 3.46 -14.89 -12.83
CA ARG A 51 2.28 -15.59 -12.35
C ARG A 51 2.55 -17.11 -12.27
N THR A 52 3.53 -17.41 -11.48
CA THR A 52 3.90 -18.78 -11.21
C THR A 52 3.19 -19.23 -9.93
N THR A 53 3.41 -20.43 -9.49
CA THR A 53 2.84 -20.95 -8.28
C THR A 53 3.96 -21.37 -7.34
N PRO A 54 4.24 -20.58 -6.30
CA PRO A 54 3.58 -19.31 -5.94
C PRO A 54 4.06 -18.15 -6.81
N PRO A 55 3.32 -17.05 -6.85
CA PRO A 55 3.73 -15.88 -7.62
C PRO A 55 5.07 -15.34 -7.15
N GLN A 56 5.85 -14.85 -8.07
CA GLN A 56 7.18 -14.33 -7.75
C GLN A 56 7.34 -12.94 -8.34
N PRO A 57 8.12 -12.06 -7.70
CA PRO A 57 8.34 -10.75 -8.26
C PRO A 57 9.37 -10.84 -9.38
N THR A 58 9.20 -10.03 -10.41
CA THR A 58 10.25 -9.84 -11.40
C THR A 58 11.29 -8.91 -10.77
N PRO A 59 12.45 -8.69 -11.42
CA PRO A 59 13.41 -7.72 -10.85
C PRO A 59 12.80 -6.35 -10.66
N ALA A 60 11.96 -5.89 -11.59
CA ALA A 60 11.29 -4.60 -11.43
C ALA A 60 10.31 -4.65 -10.27
N GLY A 61 9.62 -5.77 -10.10
CA GLY A 61 8.70 -5.94 -8.98
C GLY A 61 9.41 -5.93 -7.65
N ARG A 62 10.62 -6.48 -7.58
CA ARG A 62 11.39 -6.45 -6.34
C ARG A 62 11.77 -5.04 -5.94
N ILE A 63 12.16 -4.23 -6.91
CA ILE A 63 12.53 -2.86 -6.65
C ILE A 63 11.32 -2.11 -6.08
N LEU A 64 10.17 -2.31 -6.70
CA LEU A 64 8.97 -1.61 -6.28
C LEU A 64 8.49 -2.10 -4.93
N LEU A 65 8.57 -3.40 -4.69
CA LEU A 65 8.16 -3.97 -3.41
C LEU A 65 9.05 -3.44 -2.29
N LYS A 66 10.35 -3.34 -2.53
CA LYS A 66 11.26 -2.81 -1.52
C LYS A 66 10.89 -1.38 -1.18
N HIS A 67 10.61 -0.58 -2.21
CA HIS A 67 10.20 0.80 -2.00
C HIS A 67 8.93 0.86 -1.17
N TYR A 68 7.95 0.03 -1.49
CA TYR A 68 6.67 0.01 -0.79
C TYR A 68 6.87 -0.32 0.68
N LEU A 69 7.70 -1.32 0.97
CA LEU A 69 7.92 -1.72 2.35
C LEU A 69 8.63 -0.63 3.14
N GLN A 70 9.54 0.09 2.51
CA GLN A 70 10.21 1.19 3.15
C GLN A 70 9.25 2.32 3.46
N VAL A 71 8.36 2.62 2.53
CA VAL A 71 7.38 3.68 2.75
C VAL A 71 6.45 3.28 3.88
N ARG A 72 6.02 2.03 3.91
CA ARG A 72 5.16 1.57 4.99
C ARG A 72 5.84 1.68 6.34
N GLN A 73 7.12 1.33 6.40
CA GLN A 73 7.84 1.41 7.64
C GLN A 73 7.96 2.86 8.11
N LEU A 74 8.20 3.78 7.17
CA LEU A 74 8.29 5.19 7.53
C LEU A 74 6.93 5.69 8.04
N GLU A 75 5.85 5.24 7.42
CA GLU A 75 4.53 5.63 7.86
C GLU A 75 4.23 5.10 9.25
N GLU A 76 4.63 3.87 9.51
CA GLU A 76 4.41 3.27 10.82
C GLU A 76 5.21 4.00 11.89
N GLU A 77 6.40 4.43 11.56
CA GLU A 77 7.21 5.17 12.50
C GLU A 77 6.56 6.51 12.84
N VAL A 78 6.05 7.19 11.82
CA VAL A 78 5.37 8.45 12.04
C VAL A 78 4.13 8.25 12.88
N GLN A 79 3.35 7.23 12.55
CA GLN A 79 2.14 6.96 13.31
C GLN A 79 2.46 6.57 14.74
N GLY A 80 3.53 5.85 14.95
CA GLY A 80 3.96 5.48 16.28
C GLY A 80 4.33 6.70 17.11
N GLN A 81 5.03 7.64 16.51
CA GLN A 81 5.43 8.83 17.22
C GLN A 81 4.25 9.73 17.49
N ILE A 82 3.43 9.94 16.48
CA ILE A 82 2.27 10.78 16.65
C ILE A 82 1.25 10.11 17.54
N GLY A 83 1.08 8.82 17.36
CA GLY A 83 0.14 8.08 18.17
C GLY A 83 0.52 8.07 19.63
N GLY A 84 1.81 7.95 19.89
CA GLY A 84 2.26 7.96 21.25
C GLY A 84 1.99 9.27 21.93
N GLN A 85 2.24 10.35 21.22
CA GLN A 85 1.97 11.64 21.78
C GLN A 85 0.51 11.86 21.70
N GLY A 86 -0.06 11.38 20.62
CA GLY A 86 -1.42 11.59 20.39
C GLY A 86 -2.32 10.96 21.39
N GLN A 87 -1.90 9.95 22.06
CA GLN A 87 -2.78 9.34 22.96
C GLN A 87 -3.22 10.30 24.02
N GLU A 88 -2.37 11.18 24.31
CA GLU A 88 -2.73 12.12 25.32
C GLU A 88 -3.45 13.22 24.70
N ALA A 89 -2.91 13.73 23.68
CA ALA A 89 -3.52 14.83 23.07
C ALA A 89 -4.45 14.37 22.03
N ALA A 90 -4.43 13.18 21.76
CA ALA A 90 -5.18 12.68 20.72
C ALA A 90 -6.56 13.04 20.79
N THR A 91 -7.02 13.04 21.85
CA THR A 91 -8.36 13.31 21.90
C THR A 91 -8.64 14.62 21.32
N LEU A 92 -7.67 15.42 21.23
CA LEU A 92 -8.01 16.65 20.70
C LEU A 92 -7.75 16.69 19.31
N ALA A 93 -6.72 16.29 18.97
CA ALA A 93 -6.36 16.39 17.65
C ALA A 93 -7.27 15.70 16.80
N ILE A 94 -7.76 14.74 17.28
CA ILE A 94 -8.49 13.96 16.53
C ILE A 94 -9.31 14.50 15.65
N GLY A 95 -9.68 15.40 15.97
CA GLY A 95 -10.51 15.85 15.14
C GLY A 95 -10.04 15.75 13.77
N ILE A 96 -9.02 15.86 13.63
CA ILE A 96 -8.60 15.79 12.39
C ILE A 96 -8.89 14.69 11.71
N ASN A 97 -9.24 14.10 11.93
CA ASN A 97 -9.26 13.24 11.51
C ASN A 97 -9.00 12.51 10.76
N ALA A 98 -8.96 12.25 11.30
CA ALA A 98 -8.34 11.17 10.93
C ALA A 98 -8.59 10.91 9.56
N ASP A 99 -9.63 10.92 9.16
CA ASP A 99 -9.90 10.71 7.88
C ASP A 99 -9.25 11.65 7.12
N SER A 100 -9.23 12.77 7.52
CA SER A 100 -8.64 13.68 6.74
C SER A 100 -7.22 13.42 6.61
N LEU A 101 -6.61 12.81 7.50
CA LEU A 101 -5.32 12.53 7.36
C LEU A 101 -5.12 11.62 6.35
N ALA A 102 -5.81 10.64 6.41
CA ALA A 102 -5.69 9.65 5.47
C ALA A 102 -5.92 10.25 4.17
N THR A 103 -6.66 11.22 4.13
CA THR A 103 -6.90 11.70 2.88
C THR A 103 -6.01 12.79 2.55
N TRP A 104 -5.69 13.59 3.39
CA TRP A 104 -4.91 14.61 2.96
C TRP A 104 -3.54 14.18 2.85
N PHE A 105 -3.34 13.25 3.19
CA PHE A 105 -2.15 12.84 3.05
C PHE A 105 -2.14 12.19 2.08
N GLY A 106 -3.09 11.88 2.15
CA GLY A 106 -3.25 11.40 1.22
C GLY A 106 -3.42 12.48 0.62
N ALA A 107 -3.63 13.06 0.87
CA ALA A 107 -3.66 14.08 0.37
C ALA A 107 -2.65 14.80 0.81
N ILE A 108 -2.37 14.78 1.49
CA ILE A 108 -1.67 15.35 1.60
C ILE A 108 -0.77 14.98 1.44
N ILE A 109 -1.06 14.50 1.66
CA ILE A 109 -0.52 14.51 1.47
C ILE A 109 -0.33 14.27 1.00
N PRO A 110 -0.52 14.19 0.75
CA PRO A 110 -0.39 14.42 0.18
C PRO A 110 -0.18 14.44 0.12
N ALA A 111 -0.35 14.36 0.65
CA ALA A 111 -0.13 14.78 0.68
C ALA A 111 0.38 14.55 0.96
N PHE A 112 0.41 14.23 1.22
CA PHE A 112 0.89 14.54 1.36
C PHE A 112 1.04 14.17 1.42
N VAL A 113 0.82 13.56 1.78
CA VAL A 113 0.77 13.69 1.75
C VAL A 113 0.51 13.31 1.68
N ARG A 114 0.37 12.82 1.94
CA ARG A 114 0.03 13.06 1.80
C ARG A 114 -0.12 13.22 1.64
#